data_41fc724552e4495772ffb9103bf5ea2f
#
_entry.id   41fc724552e4495772ffb9103bf5ea2f
#
_cell.length_a   1.000
_cell.length_b   1.000
_cell.length_c   1.000
_cell.angle_alpha   90.00
_cell.angle_beta   90.00
_cell.angle_gamma   90.00
#
_symmetry.space_group_name_H-M   'P 1'
#
loop_
_entity.id
_entity.type
_entity.pdbx_description
1 polymer ?
#
loop_
_entity_poly.entity_id
_entity_poly.type
_entity_poly.pdbx_seq_one_letter_code
_entity_poly.pdbx_strand_id
1 'polypeptide(L)'
;MMEEPVSQNQPLIQPIVEPFQRFLHAQSTGGVLLLAATVTAMVWANSPWAESYAAFWSTPVSLVVGSHALRETLLEWINDGLMAMFFFVIGLEIKREILVGELASFRQAILPLTAAFGGAMLPAALYSILNTPGPGAPGWGIPMATDIAFALGILALLGSRVPLALKVFLTALAIADDLMAVLVIALFYTSTIAWGNLVIGGVFLVLLIAANVAGIRHPLVYSILGIGGLWLAFLLSGVHATIAGVIAAMTIPARTRLTGHEFLFRGKVLLERFEQAMFPDKPQLANRERQQIARHMKTAVQQVETPLQQLEQALHPWVTVVVMPVFALANAGIKLDADIGTMLMNPVALGIILGLLVGKPVGIVFSSWLVIRGGLANLPSGVSWTHLWAVGCLGGIGFTMSLFITGLAFTHGPLLLSAKVGILAASTTAGTLGWLFLKRIRPN
;
A
#
# COMPACT_ATOMS: atom_id res chain seq x y z
N MET A 1 -15.64 -26.78 -38.48
CA MET A 1 -14.75 -25.65 -38.61
C MET A 1 -15.58 -24.51 -39.18
N MET A 2 -16.19 -23.70 -38.35
CA MET A 2 -16.90 -22.47 -38.73
C MET A 2 -16.09 -21.31 -38.18
N GLU A 3 -15.48 -20.56 -39.07
CA GLU A 3 -14.84 -19.29 -38.73
C GLU A 3 -15.93 -18.27 -38.36
N GLU A 4 -15.91 -17.80 -37.12
CA GLU A 4 -16.75 -16.68 -36.69
C GLU A 4 -16.31 -15.39 -37.41
N PRO A 5 -17.22 -14.60 -37.98
CA PRO A 5 -16.89 -13.31 -38.56
C PRO A 5 -16.59 -12.33 -37.41
N VAL A 6 -15.33 -11.87 -37.31
CA VAL A 6 -14.88 -10.80 -36.46
C VAL A 6 -15.66 -9.53 -36.78
N SER A 7 -16.50 -9.10 -35.86
CA SER A 7 -17.28 -7.87 -35.94
C SER A 7 -16.36 -6.63 -36.03
N GLN A 8 -16.36 -5.96 -37.19
CA GLN A 8 -15.54 -4.78 -37.52
C GLN A 8 -16.04 -3.45 -36.94
N ASN A 9 -16.70 -3.42 -35.81
CA ASN A 9 -17.11 -2.17 -35.16
C ASN A 9 -16.39 -2.00 -33.83
N GLN A 10 -15.06 -1.81 -33.88
CA GLN A 10 -14.32 -1.31 -32.72
C GLN A 10 -14.41 0.24 -32.69
N PRO A 11 -14.84 0.85 -31.58
CA PRO A 11 -14.88 2.30 -31.47
C PRO A 11 -13.47 2.87 -31.60
N LEU A 12 -13.31 3.99 -32.31
CA LEU A 12 -12.04 4.68 -32.60
C LEU A 12 -11.20 5.01 -31.37
N ILE A 13 -11.78 4.93 -30.16
CA ILE A 13 -11.13 5.21 -28.89
C ILE A 13 -10.47 3.95 -28.27
N GLN A 14 -10.86 2.73 -28.68
CA GLN A 14 -10.28 1.47 -28.15
C GLN A 14 -8.77 1.35 -28.33
N PRO A 15 -8.15 1.68 -29.49
CA PRO A 15 -6.71 1.56 -29.66
C PRO A 15 -5.88 2.50 -28.76
N ILE A 16 -6.50 3.53 -28.19
CA ILE A 16 -5.84 4.44 -27.23
C ILE A 16 -6.06 3.97 -25.80
N VAL A 17 -7.24 3.47 -25.49
CA VAL A 17 -7.66 3.07 -24.12
C VAL A 17 -7.10 1.69 -23.75
N GLU A 18 -7.06 0.73 -24.69
CA GLU A 18 -6.53 -0.60 -24.39
C GLU A 18 -5.03 -0.63 -24.00
N PRO A 19 -4.10 0.05 -24.70
CA PRO A 19 -2.71 0.12 -24.25
C PRO A 19 -2.58 0.78 -22.90
N PHE A 20 -3.37 1.83 -22.64
CA PHE A 20 -3.38 2.52 -21.36
C PHE A 20 -3.94 1.62 -20.24
N GLN A 21 -5.02 0.86 -20.49
CA GLN A 21 -5.55 -0.10 -19.54
C GLN A 21 -4.57 -1.25 -19.28
N ARG A 22 -3.91 -1.79 -20.31
CA ARG A 22 -2.87 -2.81 -20.15
C ARG A 22 -1.66 -2.28 -19.38
N PHE A 23 -1.30 -1.01 -19.62
CA PHE A 23 -0.26 -0.32 -18.86
C PHE A 23 -0.64 -0.18 -17.39
N LEU A 24 -1.89 0.21 -17.08
CA LEU A 24 -2.39 0.30 -15.71
C LEU A 24 -2.48 -1.04 -14.99
N HIS A 25 -2.70 -2.14 -15.73
CA HIS A 25 -2.79 -3.49 -15.15
C HIS A 25 -1.43 -4.18 -14.97
N ALA A 26 -0.35 -3.61 -15.51
CA ALA A 26 0.99 -4.13 -15.29
C ALA A 26 1.47 -3.78 -13.88
N GLN A 27 1.75 -4.76 -13.03
CA GLN A 27 2.26 -4.58 -11.66
C GLN A 27 3.56 -3.73 -11.60
N SER A 28 4.30 -3.65 -12.70
CA SER A 28 5.50 -2.81 -12.84
C SER A 28 5.21 -1.31 -12.98
N THR A 29 3.99 -0.95 -13.38
CA THR A 29 3.61 0.45 -13.69
C THR A 29 3.68 1.37 -12.47
N GLY A 30 3.21 0.88 -11.32
CA GLY A 30 3.25 1.65 -10.08
C GLY A 30 4.67 2.04 -9.67
N GLY A 31 5.62 1.08 -9.73
CA GLY A 31 7.02 1.34 -9.41
C GLY A 31 7.68 2.34 -10.38
N VAL A 32 7.36 2.27 -11.67
CA VAL A 32 7.87 3.22 -12.67
C VAL A 32 7.31 4.62 -12.46
N LEU A 33 6.00 4.76 -12.18
CA LEU A 33 5.38 6.06 -11.90
C LEU A 33 5.92 6.67 -10.61
N LEU A 34 6.13 5.86 -9.59
CA LEU A 34 6.70 6.28 -8.32
C LEU A 34 8.14 6.79 -8.50
N LEU A 35 8.95 6.07 -9.29
CA LEU A 35 10.31 6.51 -9.64
C LEU A 35 10.27 7.82 -10.45
N ALA A 36 9.40 7.91 -11.44
CA ALA A 36 9.25 9.13 -12.25
C ALA A 36 8.82 10.33 -11.39
N ALA A 37 7.87 10.15 -10.47
CA ALA A 37 7.44 11.18 -9.53
C ALA A 37 8.59 11.63 -8.62
N THR A 38 9.39 10.68 -8.13
CA THR A 38 10.58 10.96 -7.31
C THR A 38 11.62 11.77 -8.06
N VAL A 39 11.96 11.34 -9.27
CA VAL A 39 12.92 12.08 -10.13
C VAL A 39 12.39 13.48 -10.43
N THR A 40 11.10 13.61 -10.73
CA THR A 40 10.45 14.90 -10.98
C THR A 40 10.53 15.80 -9.73
N ALA A 41 10.25 15.27 -8.53
CA ALA A 41 10.37 16.01 -7.27
C ALA A 41 11.80 16.51 -7.04
N MET A 42 12.80 15.62 -7.25
CA MET A 42 14.21 15.96 -7.09
C MET A 42 14.66 17.02 -8.10
N VAL A 43 14.29 16.87 -9.38
CA VAL A 43 14.60 17.85 -10.43
C VAL A 43 13.93 19.20 -10.11
N TRP A 44 12.67 19.22 -9.76
CA TRP A 44 11.93 20.44 -9.45
C TRP A 44 12.53 21.16 -8.21
N ALA A 45 12.80 20.41 -7.13
CA ALA A 45 13.38 20.97 -5.90
C ALA A 45 14.82 21.49 -6.07
N ASN A 46 15.54 21.11 -7.15
CA ASN A 46 16.91 21.53 -7.43
C ASN A 46 17.04 22.37 -8.73
N SER A 47 15.92 22.79 -9.31
CA SER A 47 15.85 23.64 -10.48
C SER A 47 15.83 25.14 -10.09
N PRO A 48 15.93 26.06 -11.04
CA PRO A 48 15.68 27.50 -10.79
C PRO A 48 14.29 27.78 -10.21
N TRP A 49 13.36 26.83 -10.29
CA TRP A 49 12.00 26.91 -9.73
C TRP A 49 11.86 26.24 -8.36
N ALA A 50 12.95 25.98 -7.62
CA ALA A 50 12.93 25.32 -6.32
C ALA A 50 12.01 26.01 -5.29
N GLU A 51 11.95 27.35 -5.34
CA GLU A 51 11.03 28.12 -4.48
C GLU A 51 9.56 27.81 -4.77
N SER A 52 9.19 27.57 -6.05
CA SER A 52 7.84 27.21 -6.43
C SER A 52 7.46 25.82 -5.91
N TYR A 53 8.40 24.87 -5.83
CA TYR A 53 8.17 23.57 -5.22
C TYR A 53 7.78 23.70 -3.74
N ALA A 54 8.57 24.45 -2.97
CA ALA A 54 8.29 24.65 -1.56
C ALA A 54 6.98 25.43 -1.34
N ALA A 55 6.76 26.51 -2.10
CA ALA A 55 5.55 27.33 -2.02
C ALA A 55 4.28 26.52 -2.37
N PHE A 56 4.34 25.65 -3.39
CA PHE A 56 3.21 24.82 -3.81
C PHE A 56 2.76 23.87 -2.69
N TRP A 57 3.69 23.14 -2.08
CA TRP A 57 3.35 22.18 -1.02
C TRP A 57 3.00 22.84 0.32
N SER A 58 3.50 24.04 0.59
CA SER A 58 3.14 24.84 1.76
C SER A 58 1.86 25.69 1.58
N THR A 59 1.20 25.61 0.43
CA THR A 59 -0.05 26.34 0.18
C THR A 59 -1.13 25.90 1.18
N PRO A 60 -1.72 26.83 1.96
CA PRO A 60 -2.77 26.49 2.91
C PRO A 60 -4.08 26.18 2.19
N VAL A 61 -4.64 25.00 2.45
CA VAL A 61 -5.96 24.58 1.98
C VAL A 61 -6.89 24.49 3.18
N SER A 62 -7.96 25.27 3.18
CA SER A 62 -8.88 25.35 4.31
C SER A 62 -10.25 24.79 3.95
N LEU A 63 -10.75 23.86 4.75
CA LEU A 63 -12.13 23.38 4.75
C LEU A 63 -12.88 24.11 5.87
N VAL A 64 -13.85 24.95 5.50
CA VAL A 64 -14.65 25.71 6.46
C VAL A 64 -16.08 25.16 6.46
N VAL A 65 -16.54 24.70 7.63
CA VAL A 65 -17.91 24.23 7.83
C VAL A 65 -18.51 24.99 9.03
N GLY A 66 -19.33 25.96 8.76
CA GLY A 66 -19.88 26.86 9.79
C GLY A 66 -18.81 27.65 10.51
N SER A 67 -18.69 27.48 11.83
CA SER A 67 -17.67 28.13 12.66
C SER A 67 -16.35 27.35 12.77
N HIS A 68 -16.31 26.12 12.24
CA HIS A 68 -15.15 25.25 12.29
C HIS A 68 -14.35 25.34 10.99
N ALA A 69 -13.05 25.62 11.11
CA ALA A 69 -12.13 25.67 9.99
C ALA A 69 -10.98 24.67 10.24
N LEU A 70 -10.86 23.69 9.37
CA LEU A 70 -9.70 22.82 9.27
C LEU A 70 -8.72 23.48 8.28
N ARG A 71 -7.58 23.94 8.78
CA ARG A 71 -6.55 24.63 7.99
C ARG A 71 -5.28 23.83 8.04
N GLU A 72 -4.94 23.21 6.92
CA GLU A 72 -3.75 22.39 6.75
C GLU A 72 -3.04 22.79 5.46
N THR A 73 -1.76 22.60 5.36
CA THR A 73 -1.03 22.75 4.11
C THR A 73 -1.39 21.63 3.12
N LEU A 74 -1.15 21.85 1.84
CA LEU A 74 -1.35 20.81 0.83
C LEU A 74 -0.52 19.54 1.13
N LEU A 75 0.69 19.72 1.69
CA LEU A 75 1.54 18.61 2.14
C LEU A 75 0.88 17.79 3.26
N GLU A 76 0.31 18.45 4.25
CA GLU A 76 -0.41 17.80 5.36
C GLU A 76 -1.65 17.05 4.86
N TRP A 77 -2.43 17.65 3.95
CA TRP A 77 -3.56 16.98 3.31
C TRP A 77 -3.15 15.70 2.57
N ILE A 78 -1.98 15.70 1.93
CA ILE A 78 -1.44 14.50 1.27
C ILE A 78 -1.02 13.48 2.31
N ASN A 79 -0.28 13.90 3.35
CA ASN A 79 0.26 12.99 4.35
C ASN A 79 -0.83 12.38 5.24
N ASP A 80 -1.90 13.11 5.56
CA ASP A 80 -2.98 12.62 6.42
C ASP A 80 -4.18 12.08 5.63
N GLY A 81 -4.51 12.71 4.49
CA GLY A 81 -5.65 12.32 3.67
C GLY A 81 -5.34 11.18 2.70
N LEU A 82 -4.38 11.38 1.78
CA LEU A 82 -4.05 10.35 0.79
C LEU A 82 -3.40 9.12 1.44
N MET A 83 -2.56 9.32 2.47
CA MET A 83 -1.98 8.19 3.19
C MET A 83 -3.03 7.44 4.02
N ALA A 84 -4.09 8.07 4.50
CA ALA A 84 -5.21 7.34 5.11
C ALA A 84 -5.90 6.41 4.11
N MET A 85 -6.05 6.82 2.83
CA MET A 85 -6.55 5.96 1.77
C MET A 85 -5.58 4.79 1.46
N PHE A 86 -4.28 5.05 1.44
CA PHE A 86 -3.25 4.00 1.32
C PHE A 86 -3.39 2.98 2.46
N PHE A 87 -3.41 3.43 3.70
CA PHE A 87 -3.53 2.55 4.86
C PHE A 87 -4.90 1.85 4.95
N PHE A 88 -5.94 2.44 4.38
CA PHE A 88 -7.22 1.75 4.24
C PHE A 88 -7.11 0.55 3.31
N VAL A 89 -6.44 0.70 2.15
CA VAL A 89 -6.21 -0.43 1.22
C VAL A 89 -5.31 -1.48 1.85
N ILE A 90 -4.22 -1.09 2.50
CA ILE A 90 -3.37 -2.02 3.28
C ILE A 90 -4.19 -2.75 4.34
N GLY A 91 -5.09 -2.06 5.04
CA GLY A 91 -6.00 -2.69 6.02
C GLY A 91 -6.93 -3.72 5.38
N LEU A 92 -7.45 -3.48 4.16
CA LEU A 92 -8.22 -4.47 3.40
C LEU A 92 -7.36 -5.69 3.01
N GLU A 93 -6.14 -5.47 2.55
CA GLU A 93 -5.16 -6.52 2.23
C GLU A 93 -4.81 -7.35 3.46
N ILE A 94 -4.47 -6.72 4.58
CA ILE A 94 -4.21 -7.40 5.86
C ILE A 94 -5.40 -8.27 6.24
N LYS A 95 -6.63 -7.73 6.17
CA LYS A 95 -7.83 -8.49 6.51
C LYS A 95 -8.04 -9.68 5.58
N ARG A 96 -7.81 -9.51 4.28
CA ARG A 96 -7.88 -10.62 3.32
C ARG A 96 -6.86 -11.71 3.64
N GLU A 97 -5.60 -11.32 3.88
CA GLU A 97 -4.52 -12.26 4.19
C GLU A 97 -4.77 -13.04 5.49
N ILE A 98 -5.36 -12.40 6.52
CA ILE A 98 -5.74 -13.07 7.77
C ILE A 98 -6.89 -14.05 7.55
N LEU A 99 -7.84 -13.74 6.65
CA LEU A 99 -9.04 -14.58 6.47
C LEU A 99 -8.82 -15.74 5.49
N VAL A 100 -8.08 -15.53 4.40
CA VAL A 100 -7.99 -16.49 3.28
C VAL A 100 -6.59 -16.60 2.65
N GLY A 101 -5.61 -15.79 3.09
CA GLY A 101 -4.26 -15.75 2.52
C GLY A 101 -3.22 -16.50 3.33
N GLU A 102 -1.96 -16.12 3.15
CA GLU A 102 -0.78 -16.74 3.81
C GLU A 102 -0.78 -16.54 5.33
N LEU A 103 -1.48 -15.53 5.83
CA LEU A 103 -1.63 -15.27 7.27
C LEU A 103 -2.82 -16.01 7.90
N ALA A 104 -3.62 -16.75 7.12
CA ALA A 104 -4.81 -17.44 7.60
C ALA A 104 -4.50 -18.67 8.48
N SER A 105 -3.34 -19.29 8.33
CA SER A 105 -2.92 -20.40 9.16
C SER A 105 -1.59 -20.12 9.87
N PHE A 106 -1.48 -20.53 11.13
CA PHE A 106 -0.27 -20.31 11.94
C PHE A 106 1.01 -20.88 11.28
N ARG A 107 0.92 -22.02 10.61
CA ARG A 107 2.05 -22.66 9.93
C ARG A 107 2.57 -21.85 8.73
N GLN A 108 1.67 -21.23 7.98
CA GLN A 108 2.04 -20.40 6.83
C GLN A 108 2.50 -19.01 7.28
N ALA A 109 1.81 -18.44 8.28
CA ALA A 109 2.07 -17.10 8.78
C ALA A 109 3.38 -16.97 9.56
N ILE A 110 3.84 -18.03 10.23
CA ILE A 110 4.97 -17.93 11.17
C ILE A 110 6.26 -17.47 10.48
N LEU A 111 6.54 -17.92 9.26
CA LEU A 111 7.75 -17.54 8.54
C LEU A 111 7.74 -16.06 8.12
N PRO A 112 6.72 -15.54 7.40
CA PRO A 112 6.69 -14.13 7.04
C PRO A 112 6.55 -13.20 8.27
N LEU A 113 5.78 -13.57 9.31
CA LEU A 113 5.65 -12.77 10.52
C LEU A 113 6.95 -12.63 11.30
N THR A 114 7.69 -13.74 11.48
CA THR A 114 8.97 -13.69 12.19
C THR A 114 10.05 -13.02 11.36
N ALA A 115 10.03 -13.20 10.03
CA ALA A 115 10.90 -12.48 9.12
C ALA A 115 10.65 -10.97 9.16
N ALA A 116 9.38 -10.54 9.17
CA ALA A 116 9.01 -9.15 9.33
C ALA A 116 9.43 -8.60 10.70
N PHE A 117 9.20 -9.33 11.77
CA PHE A 117 9.61 -8.93 13.12
C PHE A 117 11.14 -8.73 13.21
N GLY A 118 11.93 -9.68 12.72
CA GLY A 118 13.40 -9.54 12.69
C GLY A 118 13.85 -8.41 11.77
N GLY A 119 13.17 -8.26 10.61
CA GLY A 119 13.39 -7.18 9.66
C GLY A 119 12.99 -5.80 10.16
N ALA A 120 12.19 -5.68 11.21
CA ALA A 120 11.86 -4.43 11.86
C ALA A 120 12.74 -4.14 13.07
N MET A 121 12.93 -5.13 13.94
CA MET A 121 13.64 -4.94 15.21
C MET A 121 15.14 -4.70 15.04
N LEU A 122 15.80 -5.40 14.12
CA LEU A 122 17.25 -5.24 13.94
C LEU A 122 17.61 -3.86 13.34
N PRO A 123 16.93 -3.34 12.29
CA PRO A 123 17.14 -1.98 11.83
C PRO A 123 16.90 -0.93 12.91
N ALA A 124 15.81 -1.07 13.68
CA ALA A 124 15.48 -0.17 14.78
C ALA A 124 16.58 -0.16 15.85
N ALA A 125 17.10 -1.33 16.22
CA ALA A 125 18.19 -1.45 17.18
C ALA A 125 19.49 -0.79 16.66
N LEU A 126 19.89 -1.07 15.40
CA LEU A 126 21.07 -0.47 14.79
C LEU A 126 20.96 1.06 14.71
N TYR A 127 19.78 1.56 14.35
CA TYR A 127 19.53 3.00 14.35
C TYR A 127 19.67 3.60 15.76
N SER A 128 19.04 2.96 16.74
CA SER A 128 19.02 3.45 18.13
C SER A 128 20.42 3.46 18.75
N ILE A 129 21.26 2.49 18.47
CA ILE A 129 22.66 2.45 18.94
C ILE A 129 23.44 3.70 18.50
N LEU A 130 23.18 4.22 17.30
CA LEU A 130 23.88 5.37 16.74
C LEU A 130 23.25 6.71 17.17
N ASN A 131 21.96 6.73 17.53
CA ASN A 131 21.18 7.95 17.68
C ASN A 131 20.66 8.18 19.12
N THR A 132 20.92 7.27 20.06
CA THR A 132 20.42 7.41 21.44
C THR A 132 21.61 7.41 22.42
N PRO A 133 21.63 8.38 23.37
CA PRO A 133 20.72 9.51 23.53
C PRO A 133 21.06 10.65 22.56
N GLY A 134 20.04 11.25 21.92
CA GLY A 134 20.26 12.40 21.03
C GLY A 134 18.98 12.88 20.35
N PRO A 135 19.05 14.01 19.65
CA PRO A 135 17.90 14.58 18.94
C PRO A 135 17.39 13.71 17.78
N GLY A 136 18.21 12.76 17.33
CA GLY A 136 17.84 11.76 16.32
C GLY A 136 17.02 10.58 16.89
N ALA A 137 16.93 10.42 18.21
CA ALA A 137 16.28 9.27 18.84
C ALA A 137 14.85 8.98 18.33
N PRO A 138 13.98 9.97 18.06
CA PRO A 138 12.63 9.69 17.55
C PRO A 138 12.59 8.95 16.20
N GLY A 139 13.67 9.01 15.42
CA GLY A 139 13.72 8.37 14.08
C GLY A 139 13.90 6.85 14.06
N TRP A 140 13.89 6.16 15.20
CA TRP A 140 14.16 4.72 15.30
C TRP A 140 13.21 3.84 14.45
N GLY A 141 11.98 4.29 14.21
CA GLY A 141 11.01 3.60 13.38
C GLY A 141 11.24 3.76 11.88
N ILE A 142 12.06 4.73 11.44
CA ILE A 142 12.25 5.04 10.02
C ILE A 142 12.78 3.83 9.22
N PRO A 143 13.84 3.13 9.64
CA PRO A 143 14.40 2.00 8.87
C PRO A 143 13.64 0.69 9.05
N MET A 144 12.52 0.66 9.77
CA MET A 144 11.72 -0.55 9.97
C MET A 144 10.87 -0.90 8.76
N ALA A 145 10.31 0.10 8.07
CA ALA A 145 9.30 -0.10 7.03
C ALA A 145 9.90 -0.47 5.67
N THR A 146 9.14 -1.25 4.89
CA THR A 146 9.45 -1.63 3.51
C THR A 146 8.47 -0.96 2.56
N ASP A 147 8.94 -0.45 1.42
CA ASP A 147 8.10 0.00 0.32
C ASP A 147 7.73 -1.19 -0.57
N ILE A 148 6.52 -1.74 -0.34
CA ILE A 148 6.01 -2.90 -1.07
C ILE A 148 5.87 -2.62 -2.57
N ALA A 149 5.46 -1.40 -2.96
CA ALA A 149 5.22 -1.05 -4.36
C ALA A 149 6.53 -1.07 -5.16
N PHE A 150 7.61 -0.54 -4.59
CA PHE A 150 8.94 -0.58 -5.19
C PHE A 150 9.53 -1.99 -5.22
N ALA A 151 9.44 -2.72 -4.12
CA ALA A 151 9.98 -4.07 -4.01
C ALA A 151 9.30 -5.04 -5.01
N LEU A 152 7.96 -5.02 -5.08
CA LEU A 152 7.20 -5.82 -6.07
C LEU A 152 7.42 -5.32 -7.51
N GLY A 153 7.60 -4.01 -7.71
CA GLY A 153 7.96 -3.45 -9.01
C GLY A 153 9.26 -4.04 -9.56
N ILE A 154 10.30 -4.16 -8.74
CA ILE A 154 11.57 -4.80 -9.12
C ILE A 154 11.37 -6.29 -9.42
N LEU A 155 10.57 -7.01 -8.61
CA LEU A 155 10.25 -8.42 -8.90
C LEU A 155 9.47 -8.58 -10.21
N ALA A 156 8.58 -7.64 -10.54
CA ALA A 156 7.83 -7.66 -11.79
C ALA A 156 8.75 -7.45 -13.01
N LEU A 157 9.77 -6.57 -12.91
CA LEU A 157 10.77 -6.37 -13.96
C LEU A 157 11.62 -7.62 -14.24
N LEU A 158 11.82 -8.48 -13.24
CA LEU A 158 12.54 -9.74 -13.38
C LEU A 158 11.66 -10.88 -13.96
N GLY A 159 10.35 -10.68 -13.99
CA GLY A 159 9.39 -11.55 -14.67
C GLY A 159 9.35 -12.99 -14.18
N SER A 160 9.51 -13.94 -15.12
CA SER A 160 9.46 -15.39 -14.86
C SER A 160 10.71 -15.95 -14.15
N ARG A 161 11.79 -15.18 -14.03
CA ARG A 161 13.01 -15.62 -13.34
C ARG A 161 12.81 -15.79 -11.83
N VAL A 162 11.82 -15.12 -11.27
CA VAL A 162 11.52 -15.16 -9.84
C VAL A 162 10.45 -16.19 -9.56
N PRO A 163 10.70 -17.20 -8.71
CA PRO A 163 9.71 -18.18 -8.31
C PRO A 163 8.45 -17.51 -7.74
N LEU A 164 7.25 -18.04 -8.09
CA LEU A 164 5.99 -17.51 -7.58
C LEU A 164 5.94 -17.51 -6.05
N ALA A 165 6.43 -18.59 -5.44
CA ALA A 165 6.50 -18.71 -3.97
C ALA A 165 7.33 -17.60 -3.31
N LEU A 166 8.37 -17.08 -3.99
CA LEU A 166 9.16 -15.95 -3.49
C LEU A 166 8.37 -14.64 -3.55
N LYS A 167 7.58 -14.42 -4.61
CA LYS A 167 6.69 -13.26 -4.73
C LYS A 167 5.64 -13.27 -3.62
N VAL A 168 5.00 -14.41 -3.41
CA VAL A 168 4.00 -14.62 -2.33
C VAL A 168 4.64 -14.37 -0.97
N PHE A 169 5.83 -14.93 -0.71
CA PHE A 169 6.55 -14.69 0.54
C PHE A 169 6.88 -13.21 0.76
N LEU A 170 7.39 -12.50 -0.26
CA LEU A 170 7.69 -11.07 -0.13
C LEU A 170 6.42 -10.25 0.12
N THR A 171 5.31 -10.59 -0.55
CA THR A 171 4.01 -9.91 -0.32
C THR A 171 3.54 -10.12 1.12
N ALA A 172 3.55 -11.35 1.63
CA ALA A 172 3.16 -11.65 3.00
C ALA A 172 4.09 -10.97 4.04
N LEU A 173 5.40 -10.97 3.76
CA LEU A 173 6.40 -10.25 4.57
C LEU A 173 6.09 -8.75 4.65
N ALA A 174 5.85 -8.13 3.50
CA ALA A 174 5.63 -6.69 3.44
C ALA A 174 4.29 -6.28 4.07
N ILE A 175 3.23 -7.07 3.91
CA ILE A 175 1.95 -6.88 4.62
C ILE A 175 2.14 -6.98 6.14
N ALA A 176 2.94 -7.93 6.61
CA ALA A 176 3.27 -8.05 8.03
C ALA A 176 4.13 -6.87 8.53
N ASP A 177 5.02 -6.36 7.70
CA ASP A 177 5.87 -5.20 7.95
C ASP A 177 5.02 -3.91 8.07
N ASP A 178 4.06 -3.72 7.15
CA ASP A 178 3.13 -2.59 7.19
C ASP A 178 2.22 -2.63 8.42
N LEU A 179 1.77 -3.83 8.83
CA LEU A 179 1.02 -4.00 10.09
C LEU A 179 1.83 -3.55 11.29
N MET A 180 3.12 -3.93 11.35
CA MET A 180 4.01 -3.48 12.42
C MET A 180 4.27 -1.97 12.36
N ALA A 181 4.46 -1.41 11.17
CA ALA A 181 4.64 0.03 11.00
C ALA A 181 3.42 0.80 11.53
N VAL A 182 2.20 0.36 11.21
CA VAL A 182 0.95 0.94 11.74
C VAL A 182 0.90 0.88 13.27
N LEU A 183 1.26 -0.26 13.86
CA LEU A 183 1.29 -0.41 15.33
C LEU A 183 2.33 0.51 15.97
N VAL A 184 3.52 0.62 15.38
CA VAL A 184 4.58 1.52 15.87
C VAL A 184 4.14 2.98 15.75
N ILE A 185 3.54 3.38 14.65
CA ILE A 185 3.00 4.74 14.47
C ILE A 185 1.94 5.04 15.53
N ALA A 186 1.02 4.12 15.74
CA ALA A 186 -0.06 4.27 16.71
C ALA A 186 0.43 4.44 18.15
N LEU A 187 1.46 3.69 18.54
CA LEU A 187 1.90 3.63 19.93
C LEU A 187 2.99 4.65 20.27
N PHE A 188 3.85 5.01 19.31
CA PHE A 188 5.06 5.78 19.60
C PHE A 188 5.10 7.16 18.95
N TYR A 189 4.32 7.40 17.90
CA TYR A 189 4.31 8.68 17.19
C TYR A 189 3.06 9.53 17.45
N THR A 190 2.16 9.05 18.30
CA THR A 190 0.98 9.82 18.73
C THR A 190 1.41 10.93 19.67
N SER A 191 0.96 12.16 19.39
CA SER A 191 1.20 13.36 20.18
C SER A 191 0.20 13.48 21.36
N THR A 192 -0.16 14.70 21.75
CA THR A 192 -1.17 14.96 22.79
C THR A 192 -2.57 14.50 22.35
N ILE A 193 -3.21 13.64 23.14
CA ILE A 193 -4.52 13.05 22.80
C ILE A 193 -5.64 13.95 23.28
N ALA A 194 -6.49 14.40 22.35
CA ALA A 194 -7.77 15.03 22.64
C ALA A 194 -8.86 13.94 22.85
N TRP A 195 -9.03 13.51 24.08
CA TRP A 195 -9.92 12.40 24.45
C TRP A 195 -11.35 12.57 23.95
N GLY A 196 -11.89 13.78 23.92
CA GLY A 196 -13.25 14.05 23.43
C GLY A 196 -13.43 13.63 21.97
N ASN A 197 -12.48 13.99 21.09
CA ASN A 197 -12.51 13.62 19.69
C ASN A 197 -12.27 12.11 19.48
N LEU A 198 -11.42 11.50 20.31
CA LEU A 198 -11.19 10.06 20.26
C LEU A 198 -12.46 9.26 20.65
N VAL A 199 -13.24 9.73 21.64
CA VAL A 199 -14.54 9.15 22.00
C VAL A 199 -15.52 9.25 20.83
N ILE A 200 -15.56 10.40 20.12
CA ILE A 200 -16.36 10.56 18.89
C ILE A 200 -15.93 9.55 17.83
N GLY A 201 -14.63 9.37 17.62
CA GLY A 201 -14.09 8.33 16.76
C GLY A 201 -14.56 6.92 17.16
N GLY A 202 -14.55 6.61 18.45
CA GLY A 202 -15.08 5.37 19.01
C GLY A 202 -16.57 5.15 18.68
N VAL A 203 -17.40 6.19 18.76
CA VAL A 203 -18.82 6.13 18.36
C VAL A 203 -18.95 5.78 16.87
N PHE A 204 -18.18 6.42 15.99
CA PHE A 204 -18.21 6.09 14.56
C PHE A 204 -17.70 4.67 14.28
N LEU A 205 -16.71 4.20 15.02
CA LEU A 205 -16.26 2.81 14.94
C LEU A 205 -17.37 1.82 15.31
N VAL A 206 -18.09 2.09 16.38
CA VAL A 206 -19.24 1.27 16.78
C VAL A 206 -20.33 1.29 15.72
N LEU A 207 -20.61 2.44 15.11
CA LEU A 207 -21.56 2.55 13.99
C LEU A 207 -21.12 1.76 12.76
N LEU A 208 -19.83 1.77 12.41
CA LEU A 208 -19.26 0.97 11.34
C LEU A 208 -19.40 -0.54 11.61
N ILE A 209 -19.12 -0.98 12.85
CA ILE A 209 -19.29 -2.38 13.26
C ILE A 209 -20.78 -2.75 13.23
N ALA A 210 -21.65 -1.89 13.73
CA ALA A 210 -23.10 -2.11 13.70
C ALA A 210 -23.63 -2.21 12.27
N ALA A 211 -23.16 -1.37 11.36
CA ALA A 211 -23.48 -1.44 9.93
C ALA A 211 -23.06 -2.79 9.31
N ASN A 212 -21.87 -3.30 9.67
CA ASN A 212 -21.38 -4.61 9.22
C ASN A 212 -22.28 -5.73 9.77
N VAL A 213 -22.58 -5.74 11.08
CA VAL A 213 -23.43 -6.76 11.73
C VAL A 213 -24.85 -6.71 11.18
N ALA A 214 -25.41 -5.51 10.93
CA ALA A 214 -26.70 -5.32 10.29
C ALA A 214 -26.74 -5.74 8.81
N GLY A 215 -25.61 -6.18 8.23
CA GLY A 215 -25.53 -6.63 6.85
C GLY A 215 -25.62 -5.52 5.81
N ILE A 216 -25.38 -4.26 6.20
CA ILE A 216 -25.28 -3.12 5.28
C ILE A 216 -23.98 -3.30 4.47
N ARG A 217 -24.09 -3.28 3.13
CA ARG A 217 -22.96 -3.53 2.22
C ARG A 217 -22.78 -2.42 1.19
N HIS A 218 -23.47 -1.29 1.39
CA HIS A 218 -23.37 -0.17 0.47
C HIS A 218 -22.10 0.63 0.77
N PRO A 219 -21.16 0.80 -0.21
CA PRO A 219 -19.87 1.45 0.02
C PRO A 219 -19.98 2.88 0.58
N LEU A 220 -21.00 3.64 0.17
CA LEU A 220 -21.22 5.02 0.64
C LEU A 220 -21.42 5.10 2.17
N VAL A 221 -22.04 4.11 2.79
CA VAL A 221 -22.24 4.10 4.26
C VAL A 221 -20.87 4.04 4.94
N TYR A 222 -20.01 3.13 4.49
CA TYR A 222 -18.65 3.00 5.03
C TYR A 222 -17.77 4.20 4.70
N SER A 223 -17.95 4.83 3.53
CA SER A 223 -17.23 6.06 3.17
C SER A 223 -17.64 7.23 4.05
N ILE A 224 -18.94 7.45 4.27
CA ILE A 224 -19.43 8.56 5.10
C ILE A 224 -19.03 8.36 6.56
N LEU A 225 -19.24 7.17 7.13
CA LEU A 225 -18.89 6.89 8.52
C LEU A 225 -17.37 6.81 8.73
N GLY A 226 -16.63 6.25 7.74
CA GLY A 226 -15.18 6.09 7.81
C GLY A 226 -14.44 7.41 7.60
N ILE A 227 -14.72 8.14 6.51
CA ILE A 227 -14.03 9.38 6.19
C ILE A 227 -14.64 10.56 6.97
N GLY A 228 -15.95 10.77 6.86
CA GLY A 228 -16.63 11.90 7.50
C GLY A 228 -16.73 11.78 9.02
N GLY A 229 -16.63 10.56 9.56
CA GLY A 229 -16.71 10.32 11.00
C GLY A 229 -15.38 9.90 11.60
N LEU A 230 -14.97 8.65 11.39
CA LEU A 230 -13.82 8.06 12.07
C LEU A 230 -12.51 8.78 11.74
N TRP A 231 -12.19 8.98 10.45
CA TRP A 231 -10.94 9.64 10.03
C TRP A 231 -10.86 11.08 10.51
N LEU A 232 -11.95 11.85 10.37
CA LEU A 232 -11.99 13.25 10.83
C LEU A 232 -11.86 13.35 12.36
N ALA A 233 -12.49 12.44 13.11
CA ALA A 233 -12.36 12.39 14.56
C ALA A 233 -10.92 12.07 15.00
N PHE A 234 -10.24 11.14 14.30
CA PHE A 234 -8.83 10.83 14.56
C PHE A 234 -7.92 12.02 14.21
N LEU A 235 -8.11 12.66 13.07
CA LEU A 235 -7.37 13.85 12.66
C LEU A 235 -7.44 14.96 13.74
N LEU A 236 -8.63 15.18 14.30
CA LEU A 236 -8.86 16.18 15.34
C LEU A 236 -8.46 15.70 16.76
N SER A 237 -8.11 14.43 16.93
CA SER A 237 -7.77 13.86 18.24
C SER A 237 -6.29 13.92 18.58
N GLY A 238 -5.41 14.23 17.61
CA GLY A 238 -3.96 14.12 17.75
C GLY A 238 -3.40 12.71 17.55
N VAL A 239 -4.26 11.72 17.37
CA VAL A 239 -3.87 10.37 16.90
C VAL A 239 -3.76 10.42 15.38
N HIS A 240 -2.71 9.79 14.80
CA HIS A 240 -2.53 9.83 13.36
C HIS A 240 -3.75 9.35 12.59
N ALA A 241 -4.27 10.21 11.72
CA ALA A 241 -5.49 9.97 10.94
C ALA A 241 -5.38 8.73 10.02
N THR A 242 -4.17 8.35 9.65
CA THR A 242 -3.88 7.16 8.84
C THR A 242 -4.29 5.85 9.51
N ILE A 243 -4.24 5.79 10.85
CA ILE A 243 -4.67 4.62 11.65
C ILE A 243 -6.17 4.38 11.48
N ALA A 244 -6.96 5.46 11.38
CA ALA A 244 -8.39 5.36 11.12
C ALA A 244 -8.69 4.61 9.81
N GLY A 245 -7.83 4.74 8.78
CA GLY A 245 -7.93 3.98 7.54
C GLY A 245 -7.88 2.47 7.79
N VAL A 246 -6.87 1.99 8.52
CA VAL A 246 -6.74 0.56 8.85
C VAL A 246 -7.91 0.07 9.70
N ILE A 247 -8.31 0.82 10.72
CA ILE A 247 -9.42 0.46 11.60
C ILE A 247 -10.74 0.39 10.79
N ALA A 248 -11.00 1.36 9.92
CA ALA A 248 -12.16 1.36 9.03
C ALA A 248 -12.17 0.12 8.12
N ALA A 249 -11.03 -0.24 7.52
CA ALA A 249 -10.89 -1.43 6.68
C ALA A 249 -11.25 -2.72 7.43
N MET A 250 -10.87 -2.83 8.70
CA MET A 250 -11.23 -3.98 9.53
C MET A 250 -12.75 -4.12 9.73
N THR A 251 -13.53 -3.05 9.57
CA THR A 251 -14.99 -3.11 9.70
C THR A 251 -15.70 -3.51 8.40
N ILE A 252 -15.02 -3.49 7.24
CA ILE A 252 -15.63 -3.82 5.93
C ILE A 252 -16.06 -5.30 5.89
N PRO A 253 -17.29 -5.61 5.41
CA PRO A 253 -17.76 -7.01 5.34
C PRO A 253 -16.93 -7.88 4.40
N ALA A 254 -16.53 -9.07 4.87
CA ALA A 254 -15.78 -10.07 4.11
C ALA A 254 -16.62 -11.29 3.71
N ARG A 255 -17.95 -11.23 3.87
CA ARG A 255 -18.87 -12.31 3.50
C ARG A 255 -19.59 -11.99 2.20
N THR A 256 -19.75 -12.98 1.34
CA THR A 256 -20.52 -12.88 0.09
C THR A 256 -22.04 -12.82 0.35
N ARG A 257 -22.79 -12.27 -0.59
CA ARG A 257 -24.27 -12.29 -0.53
C ARG A 257 -24.86 -13.57 -1.09
N LEU A 258 -24.20 -14.13 -2.12
CA LEU A 258 -24.60 -15.35 -2.79
C LEU A 258 -23.56 -16.43 -2.50
N THR A 259 -24.04 -17.63 -2.18
CA THR A 259 -23.19 -18.82 -2.16
C THR A 259 -22.86 -19.26 -3.59
N GLY A 260 -21.77 -20.02 -3.77
CA GLY A 260 -21.40 -20.54 -5.10
C GLY A 260 -22.51 -21.36 -5.74
N HIS A 261 -23.27 -22.16 -4.96
CA HIS A 261 -24.41 -22.92 -5.46
C HIS A 261 -25.56 -22.03 -5.94
N GLU A 262 -25.91 -21.02 -5.18
CA GLU A 262 -26.97 -20.07 -5.58
C GLU A 262 -26.57 -19.27 -6.83
N PHE A 263 -25.29 -18.91 -6.94
CA PHE A 263 -24.77 -18.24 -8.13
C PHE A 263 -24.87 -19.14 -9.38
N LEU A 264 -24.43 -20.40 -9.28
CA LEU A 264 -24.54 -21.35 -10.39
C LEU A 264 -25.98 -21.56 -10.83
N PHE A 265 -26.91 -21.71 -9.88
CA PHE A 265 -28.33 -21.85 -10.17
C PHE A 265 -28.91 -20.61 -10.87
N ARG A 266 -28.67 -19.42 -10.30
CA ARG A 266 -29.13 -18.14 -10.91
C ARG A 266 -28.48 -17.90 -12.26
N GLY A 267 -27.20 -18.21 -12.41
CA GLY A 267 -26.46 -18.07 -13.66
C GLY A 267 -27.07 -18.91 -14.79
N LYS A 268 -27.38 -20.17 -14.52
CA LYS A 268 -28.06 -21.06 -15.51
C LYS A 268 -29.41 -20.48 -15.94
N VAL A 269 -30.26 -20.09 -15.00
CA VAL A 269 -31.57 -19.52 -15.29
C VAL A 269 -31.45 -18.20 -16.12
N LEU A 270 -30.48 -17.35 -15.79
CA LEU A 270 -30.26 -16.12 -16.54
C LEU A 270 -29.69 -16.37 -17.95
N LEU A 271 -28.83 -17.38 -18.13
CA LEU A 271 -28.33 -17.81 -19.44
C LEU A 271 -29.44 -18.35 -20.32
N GLU A 272 -30.28 -19.25 -19.81
CA GLU A 272 -31.44 -19.78 -20.52
C GLU A 272 -32.41 -18.66 -20.96
N ARG A 273 -32.71 -17.73 -20.08
CA ARG A 273 -33.52 -16.56 -20.43
C ARG A 273 -32.86 -15.66 -21.48
N PHE A 274 -31.53 -15.51 -21.42
CA PHE A 274 -30.79 -14.71 -22.40
C PHE A 274 -30.85 -15.38 -23.80
N GLU A 275 -30.75 -16.69 -23.87
CA GLU A 275 -30.93 -17.46 -25.12
C GLU A 275 -32.35 -17.32 -25.67
N GLN A 276 -33.37 -17.46 -24.81
CA GLN A 276 -34.79 -17.31 -25.22
C GLN A 276 -35.11 -15.86 -25.72
N ALA A 277 -34.41 -14.87 -25.20
CA ALA A 277 -34.53 -13.48 -25.65
C ALA A 277 -33.71 -13.17 -26.92
N MET A 278 -33.12 -14.19 -27.57
CA MET A 278 -32.41 -14.05 -28.84
C MET A 278 -33.39 -14.04 -30.02
N PHE A 279 -33.94 -12.86 -30.36
CA PHE A 279 -34.69 -12.66 -31.59
C PHE A 279 -33.77 -12.15 -32.71
N PRO A 280 -33.68 -12.85 -33.87
CA PRO A 280 -32.73 -12.50 -34.94
C PRO A 280 -32.90 -11.10 -35.53
N ASP A 281 -34.12 -10.57 -35.48
CA ASP A 281 -34.52 -9.38 -36.27
C ASP A 281 -34.57 -8.02 -35.52
N LYS A 282 -34.15 -7.99 -34.24
CA LYS A 282 -34.14 -6.72 -33.48
C LYS A 282 -32.77 -6.20 -33.22
N PRO A 283 -32.48 -4.89 -33.45
CA PRO A 283 -31.18 -4.29 -33.05
C PRO A 283 -30.89 -4.53 -31.56
N GLN A 284 -29.65 -4.85 -31.22
CA GLN A 284 -29.23 -5.17 -29.83
C GLN A 284 -29.61 -4.10 -28.81
N LEU A 285 -29.56 -2.81 -29.21
CA LEU A 285 -29.95 -1.65 -28.38
C LEU A 285 -31.46 -1.58 -28.10
N ALA A 286 -32.33 -2.17 -28.97
CA ALA A 286 -33.78 -2.16 -28.81
C ALA A 286 -34.33 -3.29 -27.93
N ASN A 287 -33.50 -4.31 -27.59
CA ASN A 287 -33.94 -5.45 -26.80
C ASN A 287 -33.76 -5.16 -25.29
N ARG A 288 -34.75 -4.51 -24.70
CA ARG A 288 -34.79 -4.14 -23.26
C ARG A 288 -34.67 -5.37 -22.35
N GLU A 289 -35.19 -6.50 -22.76
CA GLU A 289 -35.18 -7.74 -21.98
C GLU A 289 -33.74 -8.30 -21.86
N ARG A 290 -32.99 -8.34 -22.96
CA ARG A 290 -31.57 -8.73 -22.94
C ARG A 290 -30.74 -7.81 -22.07
N GLN A 291 -30.99 -6.49 -22.14
CA GLN A 291 -30.29 -5.52 -21.28
C GLN A 291 -30.61 -5.74 -19.80
N GLN A 292 -31.87 -6.07 -19.47
CA GLN A 292 -32.25 -6.39 -18.09
C GLN A 292 -31.56 -7.68 -17.61
N ILE A 293 -31.56 -8.72 -18.41
CA ILE A 293 -30.87 -9.99 -18.07
C ILE A 293 -29.37 -9.76 -17.88
N ALA A 294 -28.73 -9.00 -18.78
CA ALA A 294 -27.31 -8.65 -18.65
C ALA A 294 -27.03 -7.85 -17.36
N ARG A 295 -27.92 -6.94 -16.96
CA ARG A 295 -27.84 -6.22 -15.67
C ARG A 295 -27.98 -7.18 -14.49
N HIS A 296 -28.93 -8.14 -14.53
CA HIS A 296 -29.10 -9.13 -13.49
C HIS A 296 -27.89 -10.06 -13.38
N MET A 297 -27.29 -10.46 -14.51
CA MET A 297 -26.03 -11.21 -14.53
C MET A 297 -24.88 -10.40 -13.86
N LYS A 298 -24.71 -9.13 -14.23
CA LYS A 298 -23.73 -8.25 -13.61
C LYS A 298 -23.95 -8.15 -12.08
N THR A 299 -25.20 -7.99 -11.67
CA THR A 299 -25.54 -7.93 -10.23
C THR A 299 -25.26 -9.24 -9.53
N ALA A 300 -25.55 -10.40 -10.17
CA ALA A 300 -25.24 -11.72 -9.59
C ALA A 300 -23.74 -11.94 -9.41
N VAL A 301 -22.91 -11.54 -10.40
CA VAL A 301 -21.44 -11.57 -10.28
C VAL A 301 -20.97 -10.69 -9.12
N GLN A 302 -21.46 -9.46 -9.02
CA GLN A 302 -21.11 -8.55 -7.91
C GLN A 302 -21.52 -9.07 -6.53
N GLN A 303 -22.56 -9.92 -6.44
CA GLN A 303 -23.02 -10.51 -5.18
C GLN A 303 -22.20 -11.73 -4.73
N VAL A 304 -21.41 -12.34 -5.61
CA VAL A 304 -20.46 -13.43 -5.28
C VAL A 304 -19.16 -12.87 -4.73
N GLU A 305 -18.77 -11.67 -5.14
CA GLU A 305 -17.61 -10.99 -4.57
C GLU A 305 -17.95 -10.37 -3.21
N THR A 306 -16.98 -10.43 -2.30
CA THR A 306 -17.14 -9.75 -1.01
C THR A 306 -16.98 -8.23 -1.17
N PRO A 307 -17.65 -7.39 -0.36
CA PRO A 307 -17.42 -5.95 -0.34
C PRO A 307 -15.94 -5.58 -0.14
N LEU A 308 -15.21 -6.36 0.66
CA LEU A 308 -13.78 -6.23 0.87
C LEU A 308 -13.02 -6.34 -0.46
N GLN A 309 -13.25 -7.41 -1.23
CA GLN A 309 -12.58 -7.63 -2.52
C GLN A 309 -12.93 -6.55 -3.55
N GLN A 310 -14.21 -6.16 -3.61
CA GLN A 310 -14.65 -5.09 -4.51
C GLN A 310 -13.95 -3.75 -4.22
N LEU A 311 -13.85 -3.37 -2.94
CA LEU A 311 -13.17 -2.14 -2.53
C LEU A 311 -11.67 -2.22 -2.78
N GLU A 312 -11.03 -3.32 -2.44
CA GLU A 312 -9.60 -3.54 -2.69
C GLU A 312 -9.28 -3.41 -4.19
N GLN A 313 -10.01 -4.13 -5.05
CA GLN A 313 -9.80 -4.08 -6.51
C GLN A 313 -10.08 -2.70 -7.11
N ALA A 314 -11.08 -1.99 -6.58
CA ALA A 314 -11.42 -0.65 -7.07
C ALA A 314 -10.40 0.42 -6.63
N LEU A 315 -9.85 0.32 -5.40
CA LEU A 315 -8.97 1.33 -4.82
C LEU A 315 -7.50 1.08 -5.09
N HIS A 316 -7.07 -0.18 -5.21
CA HIS A 316 -5.66 -0.53 -5.42
C HIS A 316 -5.03 0.19 -6.63
N PRO A 317 -5.67 0.31 -7.82
CA PRO A 317 -5.12 1.08 -8.93
C PRO A 317 -4.94 2.57 -8.59
N TRP A 318 -5.87 3.18 -7.85
CA TRP A 318 -5.79 4.57 -7.42
C TRP A 318 -4.63 4.79 -6.46
N VAL A 319 -4.45 3.89 -5.50
CA VAL A 319 -3.32 3.95 -4.58
C VAL A 319 -2.01 3.86 -5.34
N THR A 320 -1.88 2.89 -6.23
CA THR A 320 -0.62 2.64 -6.95
C THR A 320 -0.28 3.73 -7.98
N VAL A 321 -1.28 4.28 -8.70
CA VAL A 321 -1.06 5.20 -9.83
C VAL A 321 -1.17 6.66 -9.42
N VAL A 322 -1.91 6.98 -8.35
CA VAL A 322 -2.15 8.37 -7.94
C VAL A 322 -1.58 8.64 -6.55
N VAL A 323 -2.03 7.90 -5.53
CA VAL A 323 -1.69 8.22 -4.12
C VAL A 323 -0.19 8.15 -3.88
N MET A 324 0.44 7.02 -4.23
CA MET A 324 1.87 6.82 -4.00
C MET A 324 2.76 7.76 -4.83
N PRO A 325 2.54 7.97 -6.14
CA PRO A 325 3.30 8.96 -6.92
C PRO A 325 3.11 10.40 -6.43
N VAL A 326 1.90 10.81 -6.05
CA VAL A 326 1.65 12.16 -5.51
C VAL A 326 2.33 12.32 -4.16
N PHE A 327 2.27 11.32 -3.29
CA PHE A 327 2.99 11.32 -2.02
C PHE A 327 4.51 11.43 -2.24
N ALA A 328 5.08 10.66 -3.17
CA ALA A 328 6.50 10.74 -3.50
C ALA A 328 6.87 12.11 -4.08
N LEU A 329 6.03 12.66 -4.97
CA LEU A 329 6.25 14.00 -5.53
C LEU A 329 6.29 15.09 -4.45
N ALA A 330 5.44 14.97 -3.42
CA ALA A 330 5.36 15.92 -2.32
C ALA A 330 6.50 15.77 -1.29
N ASN A 331 6.98 14.54 -1.06
CA ASN A 331 7.89 14.26 0.05
C ASN A 331 9.35 13.99 -0.34
N ALA A 332 9.62 13.57 -1.62
CA ALA A 332 10.96 13.22 -2.05
C ALA A 332 11.81 14.39 -2.55
N GLY A 333 11.24 15.59 -2.72
CA GLY A 333 11.99 16.77 -3.15
C GLY A 333 12.92 17.28 -2.04
N ILE A 334 14.23 17.09 -2.22
CA ILE A 334 15.27 17.51 -1.29
C ILE A 334 16.13 18.53 -1.99
N LYS A 335 16.33 19.69 -1.37
CA LYS A 335 17.33 20.67 -1.80
C LYS A 335 18.73 20.13 -1.54
N LEU A 336 19.54 20.03 -2.59
CA LEU A 336 20.92 19.55 -2.53
C LEU A 336 21.93 20.71 -2.42
N ASP A 337 21.51 21.87 -1.89
CA ASP A 337 22.33 23.06 -1.73
C ASP A 337 23.41 22.92 -0.64
N ALA A 338 23.22 22.02 0.30
CA ALA A 338 24.16 21.74 1.37
C ALA A 338 25.14 20.64 0.97
N ASP A 339 26.24 20.56 1.68
CA ASP A 339 27.21 19.50 1.53
C ASP A 339 26.56 18.12 1.80
N ILE A 340 26.22 17.40 0.73
CA ILE A 340 25.60 16.06 0.80
C ILE A 340 26.46 15.13 1.62
N GLY A 341 27.79 15.31 1.63
CA GLY A 341 28.73 14.53 2.41
C GLY A 341 28.45 14.67 3.91
N THR A 342 28.23 15.90 4.39
CA THR A 342 27.89 16.13 5.81
C THR A 342 26.53 15.58 6.18
N MET A 343 25.54 15.66 5.29
CA MET A 343 24.21 15.06 5.51
C MET A 343 24.28 13.54 5.61
N LEU A 344 25.04 12.88 4.74
CA LEU A 344 25.23 11.41 4.76
C LEU A 344 26.02 10.95 5.98
N MET A 345 26.95 11.75 6.49
CA MET A 345 27.71 11.46 7.70
C MET A 345 26.96 11.75 9.00
N ASN A 346 25.77 12.34 8.92
CA ASN A 346 24.94 12.56 10.09
C ASN A 346 24.51 11.22 10.70
N PRO A 347 24.56 11.04 12.03
CA PRO A 347 24.16 9.80 12.70
C PRO A 347 22.77 9.30 12.30
N VAL A 348 21.80 10.21 12.02
CA VAL A 348 20.46 9.86 11.56
C VAL A 348 20.52 9.20 10.18
N ALA A 349 21.22 9.80 9.21
CA ALA A 349 21.37 9.22 7.88
C ALA A 349 22.11 7.87 7.93
N LEU A 350 23.22 7.80 8.68
CA LEU A 350 23.99 6.56 8.86
C LEU A 350 23.16 5.45 9.51
N GLY A 351 22.37 5.80 10.55
CA GLY A 351 21.48 4.85 11.21
C GLY A 351 20.42 4.29 10.26
N ILE A 352 19.85 5.13 9.40
CA ILE A 352 18.88 4.71 8.36
C ILE A 352 19.55 3.83 7.31
N ILE A 353 20.71 4.24 6.80
CA ILE A 353 21.47 3.49 5.78
C ILE A 353 21.86 2.11 6.32
N LEU A 354 22.46 2.04 7.50
CA LEU A 354 22.83 0.77 8.11
C LEU A 354 21.60 -0.07 8.45
N GLY A 355 20.54 0.54 8.97
CA GLY A 355 19.28 -0.14 9.25
C GLY A 355 18.69 -0.80 8.03
N LEU A 356 18.54 -0.07 6.92
CA LEU A 356 17.94 -0.58 5.69
C LEU A 356 18.84 -1.53 4.91
N LEU A 357 20.17 -1.24 4.79
CA LEU A 357 21.08 -2.04 3.97
C LEU A 357 21.64 -3.27 4.69
N VAL A 358 21.79 -3.21 6.00
CA VAL A 358 22.36 -4.30 6.79
C VAL A 358 21.32 -4.89 7.73
N GLY A 359 20.67 -4.04 8.53
CA GLY A 359 19.70 -4.48 9.52
C GLY A 359 18.54 -5.26 8.93
N LYS A 360 17.95 -4.74 7.86
CA LYS A 360 16.77 -5.35 7.21
C LYS A 360 17.10 -6.73 6.61
N PRO A 361 18.10 -6.88 5.71
CA PRO A 361 18.47 -8.19 5.17
C PRO A 361 18.88 -9.20 6.23
N VAL A 362 19.74 -8.77 7.16
CA VAL A 362 20.22 -9.67 8.24
C VAL A 362 19.05 -10.05 9.16
N GLY A 363 18.19 -9.10 9.53
CA GLY A 363 17.05 -9.36 10.39
C GLY A 363 16.08 -10.36 9.78
N ILE A 364 15.71 -10.18 8.50
CA ILE A 364 14.82 -11.09 7.76
C ILE A 364 15.44 -12.48 7.66
N VAL A 365 16.70 -12.59 7.24
CA VAL A 365 17.35 -13.89 7.03
C VAL A 365 17.61 -14.61 8.35
N PHE A 366 18.08 -13.89 9.37
CA PHE A 366 18.38 -14.48 10.67
C PHE A 366 17.13 -15.00 11.38
N SER A 367 16.06 -14.22 11.44
CA SER A 367 14.81 -14.64 12.05
C SER A 367 14.15 -15.79 11.30
N SER A 368 14.19 -15.77 9.95
CA SER A 368 13.75 -16.90 9.13
C SER A 368 14.55 -18.16 9.40
N TRP A 369 15.89 -18.03 9.51
CA TRP A 369 16.77 -19.16 9.83
C TRP A 369 16.46 -19.76 11.21
N LEU A 370 16.22 -18.92 12.20
CA LEU A 370 15.91 -19.33 13.56
C LEU A 370 14.62 -20.16 13.63
N VAL A 371 13.58 -19.73 12.94
CA VAL A 371 12.28 -20.42 12.89
C VAL A 371 12.35 -21.72 12.11
N ILE A 372 13.07 -21.73 10.98
CA ILE A 372 13.26 -22.94 10.16
C ILE A 372 14.10 -23.97 10.92
N ARG A 373 15.19 -23.54 11.58
CA ARG A 373 16.02 -24.42 12.40
C ARG A 373 15.27 -24.96 13.61
N GLY A 374 14.34 -24.19 14.15
CA GLY A 374 13.42 -24.61 15.22
C GLY A 374 12.34 -25.59 14.77
N GLY A 375 12.25 -25.92 13.48
CA GLY A 375 11.27 -26.86 12.94
C GLY A 375 9.85 -26.33 12.87
N LEU A 376 9.66 -25.00 13.07
CA LEU A 376 8.34 -24.36 13.07
C LEU A 376 7.88 -23.99 11.65
N ALA A 377 8.79 -23.80 10.71
CA ALA A 377 8.51 -23.49 9.31
C ALA A 377 9.50 -24.18 8.36
N ASN A 378 9.16 -24.19 7.07
CA ASN A 378 10.04 -24.62 5.98
C ASN A 378 10.23 -23.50 4.98
N LEU A 379 11.34 -23.52 4.23
CA LEU A 379 11.47 -22.64 3.08
C LEU A 379 10.37 -22.95 2.05
N PRO A 380 9.78 -21.93 1.42
CA PRO A 380 8.82 -22.14 0.35
C PRO A 380 9.42 -22.93 -0.80
N SER A 381 8.61 -23.70 -1.52
CA SER A 381 9.07 -24.56 -2.62
C SER A 381 9.78 -23.77 -3.72
N GLY A 382 10.97 -24.23 -4.12
CA GLY A 382 11.81 -23.55 -5.12
C GLY A 382 12.54 -22.29 -4.62
N VAL A 383 12.44 -21.96 -3.33
CA VAL A 383 13.16 -20.84 -2.71
C VAL A 383 14.41 -21.34 -2.00
N SER A 384 15.54 -20.68 -2.25
CA SER A 384 16.83 -20.93 -1.59
C SER A 384 17.19 -19.80 -0.62
N TRP A 385 18.19 -20.00 0.21
CA TRP A 385 18.73 -18.96 1.10
C TRP A 385 19.23 -17.73 0.33
N THR A 386 19.78 -17.91 -0.87
CA THR A 386 20.17 -16.80 -1.75
C THR A 386 18.98 -15.96 -2.22
N HIS A 387 17.82 -16.59 -2.46
CA HIS A 387 16.58 -15.89 -2.72
C HIS A 387 16.13 -15.09 -1.49
N LEU A 388 16.28 -15.63 -0.30
CA LEU A 388 15.90 -14.97 0.95
C LEU A 388 16.78 -13.73 1.22
N TRP A 389 18.10 -13.81 0.94
CA TRP A 389 18.99 -12.66 1.00
C TRP A 389 18.58 -11.57 0.00
N ALA A 390 18.24 -11.95 -1.22
CA ALA A 390 17.77 -11.01 -2.24
C ALA A 390 16.47 -10.31 -1.81
N VAL A 391 15.52 -11.07 -1.24
CA VAL A 391 14.28 -10.50 -0.66
C VAL A 391 14.60 -9.59 0.52
N GLY A 392 15.55 -9.98 1.37
CA GLY A 392 16.01 -9.13 2.46
C GLY A 392 16.56 -7.78 1.96
N CYS A 393 17.35 -7.79 0.88
CA CYS A 393 17.81 -6.56 0.24
C CYS A 393 16.64 -5.74 -0.31
N LEU A 394 15.66 -6.37 -1.00
CA LEU A 394 14.48 -5.66 -1.49
C LEU A 394 13.63 -5.10 -0.34
N GLY A 395 13.54 -5.82 0.78
CA GLY A 395 12.93 -5.34 2.02
C GLY A 395 13.60 -4.07 2.57
N GLY A 396 14.90 -3.87 2.28
CA GLY A 396 15.64 -2.66 2.61
C GLY A 396 15.25 -1.41 1.79
N ILE A 397 14.34 -1.53 0.83
CA ILE A 397 13.75 -0.39 0.13
C ILE A 397 12.67 0.21 1.05
N GLY A 398 13.04 1.20 1.85
CA GLY A 398 12.09 1.83 2.77
C GLY A 398 11.26 2.97 2.17
N PHE A 399 11.78 3.57 1.15
CA PHE A 399 11.41 4.79 0.40
C PHE A 399 10.14 5.52 0.90
N THR A 400 8.94 5.29 0.34
CA THR A 400 7.72 6.05 0.69
C THR A 400 7.31 5.86 2.14
N MET A 401 7.38 4.64 2.68
CA MET A 401 7.04 4.36 4.07
C MET A 401 8.04 4.98 5.04
N SER A 402 9.35 4.89 4.73
CA SER A 402 10.37 5.55 5.53
C SER A 402 10.27 7.07 5.46
N LEU A 403 9.92 7.66 4.30
CA LEU A 403 9.65 9.10 4.17
C LEU A 403 8.43 9.52 5.00
N PHE A 404 7.37 8.70 5.02
CA PHE A 404 6.19 8.95 5.84
C PHE A 404 6.54 8.96 7.33
N ILE A 405 7.20 7.93 7.84
CA ILE A 405 7.63 7.86 9.24
C ILE A 405 8.62 8.99 9.58
N THR A 406 9.45 9.40 8.62
CA THR A 406 10.36 10.54 8.81
C THR A 406 9.61 11.84 9.06
N GLY A 407 8.51 12.09 8.34
CA GLY A 407 7.64 13.25 8.57
C GLY A 407 6.97 13.23 9.94
N LEU A 408 6.71 12.05 10.50
CA LEU A 408 6.17 11.88 11.86
C LEU A 408 7.25 12.07 12.95
N ALA A 409 8.48 11.60 12.67
CA ALA A 409 9.60 11.66 13.62
C ALA A 409 10.24 13.05 13.70
N PHE A 410 10.32 13.76 12.56
CA PHE A 410 11.01 15.04 12.44
C PHE A 410 10.13 16.03 11.67
N THR A 411 9.61 17.04 12.35
CA THR A 411 8.72 18.04 11.73
C THR A 411 9.47 18.98 10.78
N HIS A 412 10.67 19.45 11.19
CA HIS A 412 11.47 20.42 10.42
C HIS A 412 12.96 20.28 10.75
N GLY A 413 13.81 20.90 9.92
CA GLY A 413 15.23 21.11 10.22
C GLY A 413 16.20 20.13 9.56
N PRO A 414 17.49 20.19 9.92
CA PRO A 414 18.55 19.43 9.26
C PRO A 414 18.46 17.92 9.45
N LEU A 415 17.82 17.43 10.54
CA LEU A 415 17.62 16.01 10.76
C LEU A 415 16.62 15.40 9.76
N LEU A 416 15.55 16.14 9.44
CA LEU A 416 14.59 15.73 8.40
C LEU A 416 15.28 15.58 7.04
N LEU A 417 16.12 16.53 6.65
CA LEU A 417 16.86 16.49 5.39
C LEU A 417 17.87 15.33 5.38
N SER A 418 18.66 15.14 6.44
CA SER A 418 19.60 14.03 6.56
C SER A 418 18.90 12.67 6.50
N ALA A 419 17.73 12.53 7.15
CA ALA A 419 16.93 11.31 7.07
C ALA A 419 16.47 11.02 5.64
N LYS A 420 15.92 12.04 4.95
CA LYS A 420 15.47 11.88 3.56
C LYS A 420 16.61 11.48 2.62
N VAL A 421 17.78 12.11 2.74
CA VAL A 421 18.99 11.75 1.96
C VAL A 421 19.41 10.31 2.27
N GLY A 422 19.45 9.92 3.54
CA GLY A 422 19.77 8.56 3.96
C GLY A 422 18.80 7.51 3.40
N ILE A 423 17.50 7.80 3.38
CA ILE A 423 16.46 6.92 2.82
C ILE A 423 16.66 6.73 1.31
N LEU A 424 16.86 7.82 0.55
CA LEU A 424 17.06 7.74 -0.89
C LEU A 424 18.31 6.94 -1.25
N ALA A 425 19.43 7.20 -0.57
CA ALA A 425 20.69 6.48 -0.77
C ALA A 425 20.53 4.98 -0.44
N ALA A 426 19.94 4.67 0.72
CA ALA A 426 19.70 3.29 1.14
C ALA A 426 18.75 2.55 0.21
N SER A 427 17.59 3.13 -0.13
CA SER A 427 16.58 2.49 -0.97
C SER A 427 17.08 2.21 -2.38
N THR A 428 17.81 3.16 -2.99
CA THR A 428 18.43 2.98 -4.31
C THR A 428 19.46 1.85 -4.30
N THR A 429 20.32 1.83 -3.27
CA THR A 429 21.35 0.79 -3.12
C THR A 429 20.71 -0.57 -2.84
N ALA A 430 19.74 -0.65 -1.94
CA ALA A 430 19.01 -1.87 -1.59
C ALA A 430 18.30 -2.48 -2.80
N GLY A 431 17.59 -1.65 -3.57
CA GLY A 431 16.92 -2.08 -4.80
C GLY A 431 17.87 -2.61 -5.85
N THR A 432 19.00 -1.92 -6.06
CA THR A 432 20.04 -2.33 -6.99
C THR A 432 20.68 -3.66 -6.57
N LEU A 433 21.02 -3.83 -5.29
CA LEU A 433 21.57 -5.06 -4.76
C LEU A 433 20.56 -6.21 -4.88
N GLY A 434 19.31 -6.01 -4.48
CA GLY A 434 18.27 -7.03 -4.59
C GLY A 434 18.06 -7.49 -6.04
N TRP A 435 18.01 -6.55 -6.98
CA TRP A 435 17.92 -6.84 -8.41
C TRP A 435 19.12 -7.62 -8.93
N LEU A 436 20.35 -7.22 -8.57
CA LEU A 436 21.57 -7.90 -8.97
C LEU A 436 21.65 -9.32 -8.42
N PHE A 437 21.30 -9.53 -7.16
CA PHE A 437 21.25 -10.87 -6.56
C PHE A 437 20.26 -11.76 -7.30
N LEU A 438 19.03 -11.32 -7.52
CA LEU A 438 18.00 -12.10 -8.24
C LEU A 438 18.39 -12.37 -9.70
N LYS A 439 19.03 -11.42 -10.38
CA LYS A 439 19.50 -11.60 -11.76
C LYS A 439 20.57 -12.68 -11.88
N ARG A 440 21.43 -12.85 -10.85
CA ARG A 440 22.52 -13.85 -10.82
C ARG A 440 22.05 -15.26 -10.49
N ILE A 441 20.90 -15.41 -9.85
CA ILE A 441 20.33 -16.72 -9.56
C ILE A 441 19.83 -17.32 -10.88
N ARG A 442 20.31 -18.53 -11.19
CA ARG A 442 19.85 -19.25 -12.39
C ARG A 442 18.38 -19.65 -12.19
N PRO A 443 17.50 -19.43 -13.19
CA PRO A 443 16.15 -19.98 -13.13
C PRO A 443 16.24 -21.52 -13.09
N ASN A 444 15.55 -22.14 -12.15
CA ASN A 444 15.42 -23.59 -12.06
C ASN A 444 14.55 -24.13 -13.18
#